data_a882cd59eb940c766c175ea931ec7c87
#
_entry.id   a882cd59eb940c766c175ea931ec7c87
#
_cell.length_a   1.000
_cell.length_b   1.000
_cell.length_c   1.000
_cell.angle_alpha   90.00
_cell.angle_beta   90.00
_cell.angle_gamma   90.00
#
_symmetry.space_group_name_H-M   'P 1'
#
loop_
_entity.id
_entity.type
_entity.pdbx_description
1 polymer ?
#
loop_
_entity_poly.entity_id
_entity_poly.type
_entity_poly.pdbx_seq_one_letter_code
_entity_poly.pdbx_strand_id
1 'polypeptide(L)'
;YNIDVYVNSNYDLYINDIKVSDDDLLSKEEIKEYSEVYDKVDLPYENHYKITNLTKKPKIKVMNGNNEVKVTNEKSNYYGVTYFKTDDRDAAFEKLTNKDYDPLTFAKNWSLFLTADLPGERYGLYTLTPNLVEGTALYKRAYSWATNVDITFTSMHTLDKDTFTNVKMNGFTVYNENAFSVDIYLEKNMTLVNG
;
A
#
# COMPACT_ATOMS: atom_id res chain seq x y z
N TYR A 1 -10.43 -1.96 -33.27
CA TYR A 1 -9.58 -1.55 -32.15
C TYR A 1 -9.12 -2.78 -31.37
N ASN A 2 -7.89 -2.72 -30.86
CA ASN A 2 -7.38 -3.66 -29.87
C ASN A 2 -7.06 -2.84 -28.62
N ILE A 3 -7.42 -3.37 -27.47
CA ILE A 3 -7.19 -2.68 -26.18
C ILE A 3 -6.62 -3.65 -25.16
N ASP A 4 -5.76 -3.13 -24.31
CA ASP A 4 -5.26 -3.77 -23.10
C ASP A 4 -5.89 -3.05 -21.92
N VAL A 5 -6.52 -3.79 -21.01
CA VAL A 5 -7.17 -3.26 -19.81
C VAL A 5 -6.62 -3.96 -18.59
N TYR A 6 -6.09 -3.17 -17.66
CA TYR A 6 -5.58 -3.64 -16.38
C TYR A 6 -6.56 -3.24 -15.30
N VAL A 7 -7.03 -4.19 -14.54
CA VAL A 7 -8.10 -4.00 -13.55
C VAL A 7 -7.88 -4.88 -12.33
N ASN A 8 -8.24 -4.36 -11.16
CA ASN A 8 -8.25 -5.14 -9.93
C ASN A 8 -9.17 -6.37 -10.06
N SER A 9 -8.72 -7.53 -9.63
CA SER A 9 -9.46 -8.81 -9.73
C SER A 9 -10.81 -8.82 -9.01
N ASN A 10 -11.03 -7.87 -8.08
CA ASN A 10 -12.29 -7.72 -7.37
C ASN A 10 -13.31 -6.85 -8.12
N TYR A 11 -12.94 -6.33 -9.29
CA TYR A 11 -13.81 -5.44 -10.07
C TYR A 11 -14.34 -6.13 -11.32
N ASP A 12 -15.56 -5.78 -11.67
CA ASP A 12 -16.19 -6.21 -12.90
C ASP A 12 -15.83 -5.27 -14.07
N LEU A 13 -15.29 -5.83 -15.14
CA LEU A 13 -14.99 -5.10 -16.38
C LEU A 13 -16.13 -5.28 -17.38
N TYR A 14 -16.56 -4.17 -17.99
CA TYR A 14 -17.54 -4.13 -19.08
C TYR A 14 -16.97 -3.42 -20.30
N ILE A 15 -17.14 -4.01 -21.46
CA ILE A 15 -16.81 -3.42 -22.76
C ILE A 15 -18.09 -3.30 -23.59
N ASN A 16 -18.47 -2.07 -23.95
CA ASN A 16 -19.73 -1.77 -24.65
C ASN A 16 -20.95 -2.32 -23.92
N ASP A 17 -20.97 -2.18 -22.59
CA ASP A 17 -22.02 -2.66 -21.68
C ASP A 17 -22.15 -4.19 -21.58
N ILE A 18 -21.20 -4.96 -22.14
CA ILE A 18 -21.12 -6.42 -22.00
C ILE A 18 -20.03 -6.72 -20.96
N LYS A 19 -20.38 -7.53 -19.95
CA LYS A 19 -19.40 -7.98 -18.96
C LYS A 19 -18.35 -8.86 -19.63
N VAL A 20 -17.08 -8.56 -19.39
CA VAL A 20 -15.95 -9.33 -19.92
C VAL A 20 -15.88 -10.65 -19.16
N SER A 21 -15.67 -11.75 -19.90
CA SER A 21 -15.48 -13.08 -19.33
C SER A 21 -14.05 -13.30 -18.87
N ASP A 22 -13.84 -14.21 -17.93
CA ASP A 22 -12.50 -14.68 -17.56
C ASP A 22 -11.81 -15.42 -18.72
N ASP A 23 -12.54 -15.84 -19.74
CA ASP A 23 -11.96 -16.42 -20.97
C ASP A 23 -11.14 -15.40 -21.78
N ASP A 24 -11.38 -14.09 -21.57
CA ASP A 24 -10.64 -12.99 -22.19
C ASP A 24 -9.42 -12.56 -21.34
N LEU A 25 -9.20 -13.18 -20.19
CA LEU A 25 -8.10 -12.89 -19.28
C LEU A 25 -6.78 -13.37 -19.89
N LEU A 26 -5.86 -12.43 -20.13
CA LEU A 26 -4.53 -12.74 -20.67
C LEU A 26 -3.55 -13.14 -19.55
N SER A 27 -3.52 -12.40 -18.45
CA SER A 27 -2.71 -12.70 -17.28
C SER A 27 -3.37 -12.21 -15.99
N LYS A 28 -2.97 -12.82 -14.89
CA LYS A 28 -3.30 -12.44 -13.52
C LYS A 28 -2.00 -12.33 -12.76
N GLU A 29 -1.67 -11.13 -12.30
CA GLU A 29 -0.38 -10.82 -11.68
C GLU A 29 -0.56 -10.32 -10.25
N GLU A 30 0.38 -10.66 -9.38
CA GLU A 30 0.45 -10.11 -8.04
C GLU A 30 0.82 -8.62 -8.12
N ILE A 31 0.12 -7.81 -7.33
CA ILE A 31 0.49 -6.39 -7.19
C ILE A 31 1.84 -6.36 -6.45
N LYS A 32 2.86 -5.84 -7.11
CA LYS A 32 4.26 -5.92 -6.70
C LYS A 32 4.50 -5.45 -5.26
N GLU A 33 3.78 -4.45 -4.83
CA GLU A 33 3.87 -3.85 -3.49
C GLU A 33 3.48 -4.83 -2.37
N TYR A 34 2.77 -5.90 -2.69
CA TYR A 34 2.28 -6.91 -1.75
C TYR A 34 2.88 -8.31 -1.93
N SER A 35 3.85 -8.45 -2.82
CA SER A 35 4.41 -9.77 -3.20
C SER A 35 4.81 -10.66 -2.02
N GLU A 36 5.26 -10.06 -0.91
CA GLU A 36 5.68 -10.81 0.30
C GLU A 36 4.51 -11.30 1.19
N VAL A 37 3.29 -10.89 0.90
CA VAL A 37 2.14 -11.18 1.79
C VAL A 37 0.98 -11.90 1.10
N TYR A 38 1.07 -12.20 -0.20
CA TYR A 38 0.01 -12.91 -0.94
C TYR A 38 -0.32 -14.30 -0.38
N ASP A 39 0.66 -14.98 0.21
CA ASP A 39 0.50 -16.28 0.86
C ASP A 39 -0.09 -16.20 2.28
N LYS A 40 -0.28 -14.99 2.81
CA LYS A 40 -0.68 -14.74 4.20
C LYS A 40 -1.99 -13.97 4.33
N VAL A 41 -2.32 -13.18 3.32
CA VAL A 41 -3.49 -12.28 3.34
C VAL A 41 -4.21 -12.39 1.99
N ASP A 42 -5.53 -12.45 2.02
CA ASP A 42 -6.34 -12.42 0.80
C ASP A 42 -6.30 -11.01 0.19
N LEU A 43 -5.54 -10.87 -0.87
CA LEU A 43 -5.30 -9.62 -1.58
C LEU A 43 -5.76 -9.72 -3.02
N PRO A 44 -6.18 -8.59 -3.63
CA PRO A 44 -6.53 -8.58 -5.04
C PRO A 44 -5.29 -8.76 -5.91
N TYR A 45 -5.49 -9.30 -7.10
CA TYR A 45 -4.51 -9.37 -8.17
C TYR A 45 -4.79 -8.27 -9.21
N GLU A 46 -3.83 -7.96 -10.06
CA GLU A 46 -4.04 -7.20 -11.27
C GLU A 46 -4.38 -8.17 -12.42
N ASN A 47 -5.59 -8.06 -12.93
CA ASN A 47 -6.03 -8.80 -14.10
C ASN A 47 -5.74 -7.98 -15.36
N HIS A 48 -5.05 -8.59 -16.34
CA HIS A 48 -4.82 -8.03 -17.65
C HIS A 48 -5.73 -8.71 -18.67
N TYR A 49 -6.60 -7.92 -19.30
CA TYR A 49 -7.47 -8.34 -20.39
C TYR A 49 -6.99 -7.77 -21.71
N LYS A 50 -6.93 -8.60 -22.74
CA LYS A 50 -6.61 -8.17 -24.11
C LYS A 50 -7.80 -8.40 -25.02
N ILE A 51 -8.52 -7.32 -25.32
CA ILE A 51 -9.70 -7.36 -26.19
C ILE A 51 -9.33 -6.93 -27.60
N THR A 52 -9.63 -7.78 -28.57
CA THR A 52 -9.23 -7.56 -29.96
C THR A 52 -10.46 -7.48 -30.88
N ASN A 53 -10.22 -7.03 -32.13
CA ASN A 53 -11.22 -7.02 -33.20
C ASN A 53 -12.47 -6.16 -32.92
N LEU A 54 -12.35 -5.14 -32.09
CA LEU A 54 -13.43 -4.20 -31.87
C LEU A 54 -13.62 -3.31 -33.12
N THR A 55 -14.84 -3.26 -33.62
CA THR A 55 -15.18 -2.51 -34.85
C THR A 55 -15.23 -1.00 -34.66
N LYS A 56 -15.38 -0.54 -33.43
CA LYS A 56 -15.40 0.87 -33.04
C LYS A 56 -14.66 1.06 -31.69
N LYS A 57 -14.36 2.33 -31.36
CA LYS A 57 -13.78 2.69 -30.06
C LYS A 57 -14.68 2.16 -28.95
N PRO A 58 -14.16 1.34 -28.02
CA PRO A 58 -14.98 0.77 -26.97
C PRO A 58 -15.37 1.79 -25.91
N LYS A 59 -16.53 1.59 -25.32
CA LYS A 59 -16.90 2.17 -24.03
C LYS A 59 -16.44 1.20 -22.95
N ILE A 60 -15.53 1.66 -22.10
CA ILE A 60 -15.00 0.86 -20.98
C ILE A 60 -15.66 1.32 -19.70
N LYS A 61 -16.16 0.37 -18.92
CA LYS A 61 -16.76 0.61 -17.62
C LYS A 61 -16.24 -0.43 -16.65
N VAL A 62 -15.85 0.02 -15.47
CA VAL A 62 -15.38 -0.84 -14.38
C VAL A 62 -16.27 -0.61 -13.17
N MET A 63 -16.67 -1.68 -12.50
CA MET A 63 -17.54 -1.63 -11.35
C MET A 63 -16.87 -2.29 -10.13
N ASN A 64 -16.91 -1.61 -9.01
CA ASN A 64 -16.65 -2.19 -7.69
C ASN A 64 -18.00 -2.33 -6.98
N GLY A 65 -18.60 -3.51 -7.07
CA GLY A 65 -20.00 -3.72 -6.67
C GLY A 65 -20.93 -2.79 -7.46
N ASN A 66 -21.64 -1.91 -6.77
CA ASN A 66 -22.57 -0.94 -7.38
C ASN A 66 -21.91 0.40 -7.77
N ASN A 67 -20.63 0.60 -7.49
CA ASN A 67 -19.91 1.85 -7.75
C ASN A 67 -19.10 1.76 -9.04
N GLU A 68 -19.28 2.75 -9.92
CA GLU A 68 -18.45 2.87 -11.11
C GLU A 68 -17.09 3.45 -10.75
N VAL A 69 -16.02 2.76 -11.16
CA VAL A 69 -14.62 3.16 -10.93
C VAL A 69 -14.11 3.96 -12.11
N LYS A 70 -13.37 5.03 -11.84
CA LYS A 70 -12.77 5.85 -12.90
C LYS A 70 -11.73 5.06 -13.66
N VAL A 71 -11.90 4.99 -14.98
CA VAL A 71 -10.93 4.41 -15.92
C VAL A 71 -10.00 5.50 -16.43
N THR A 72 -8.70 5.25 -16.41
CA THR A 72 -7.67 6.12 -17.01
C THR A 72 -7.16 5.53 -18.32
N ASN A 73 -6.70 6.39 -19.22
CA ASN A 73 -6.08 5.97 -20.49
C ASN A 73 -4.66 6.55 -20.52
N GLU A 74 -3.67 5.69 -20.36
CA GLU A 74 -2.26 6.11 -20.34
C GLU A 74 -1.63 6.15 -21.73
N LYS A 75 -2.15 5.30 -22.66
CA LYS A 75 -1.70 5.22 -24.07
C LYS A 75 -2.92 4.92 -24.94
N SER A 76 -2.77 5.05 -26.23
CA SER A 76 -3.90 4.88 -27.18
C SER A 76 -4.67 3.56 -27.03
N ASN A 77 -4.03 2.50 -26.55
CA ASN A 77 -4.61 1.17 -26.38
C ASN A 77 -4.55 0.65 -24.93
N TYR A 78 -4.02 1.43 -24.00
CA TYR A 78 -3.86 1.05 -22.58
C TYR A 78 -4.87 1.82 -21.72
N TYR A 79 -5.61 1.11 -20.91
CA TYR A 79 -6.58 1.66 -19.96
C TYR A 79 -6.28 1.13 -18.57
N GLY A 80 -5.73 1.98 -17.72
CA GLY A 80 -5.58 1.71 -16.30
C GLY A 80 -6.86 2.05 -15.53
N VAL A 81 -6.99 1.54 -14.34
CA VAL A 81 -8.12 1.79 -13.45
C VAL A 81 -7.65 2.50 -12.18
N THR A 82 -8.34 3.58 -11.81
CA THR A 82 -8.21 4.15 -10.47
C THR A 82 -9.15 3.38 -9.54
N TYR A 83 -8.62 2.84 -8.45
CA TYR A 83 -9.33 1.91 -7.59
C TYR A 83 -10.52 2.54 -6.86
N PHE A 84 -10.44 3.85 -6.53
CA PHE A 84 -11.54 4.57 -5.89
C PHE A 84 -11.62 6.03 -6.35
N LYS A 85 -12.80 6.63 -6.27
CA LYS A 85 -12.98 8.09 -6.30
C LYS A 85 -12.39 8.70 -5.01
N THR A 86 -12.10 10.00 -5.02
CA THR A 86 -11.50 10.69 -3.87
C THR A 86 -12.34 10.54 -2.60
N ASP A 87 -13.65 10.73 -2.70
CA ASP A 87 -14.57 10.61 -1.56
C ASP A 87 -14.63 9.19 -0.99
N ASP A 88 -14.64 8.18 -1.88
CA ASP A 88 -14.62 6.77 -1.47
C ASP A 88 -13.28 6.40 -0.82
N ARG A 89 -12.17 7.04 -1.27
CA ARG A 89 -10.83 6.83 -0.69
C ARG A 89 -10.74 7.35 0.73
N ASP A 90 -11.28 8.52 1.02
CA ASP A 90 -11.27 9.12 2.36
C ASP A 90 -12.09 8.26 3.34
N ALA A 91 -13.28 7.82 2.94
CA ALA A 91 -14.11 6.92 3.75
C ALA A 91 -13.44 5.55 3.97
N ALA A 92 -12.75 5.01 2.95
CA ALA A 92 -12.00 3.77 3.09
C ALA A 92 -10.78 3.95 4.00
N PHE A 93 -10.07 5.07 3.91
CA PHE A 93 -8.96 5.39 4.80
C PHE A 93 -9.41 5.47 6.26
N GLU A 94 -10.50 6.18 6.57
CA GLU A 94 -11.06 6.24 7.92
C GLU A 94 -11.44 4.85 8.46
N LYS A 95 -12.01 3.98 7.63
CA LYS A 95 -12.37 2.61 8.00
C LYS A 95 -11.15 1.74 8.27
N LEU A 96 -10.11 1.84 7.42
CA LEU A 96 -8.92 1.00 7.46
C LEU A 96 -7.90 1.46 8.51
N THR A 97 -7.89 2.74 8.85
CA THR A 97 -7.05 3.35 9.90
C THR A 97 -7.81 3.55 11.20
N ASN A 98 -8.66 2.61 11.55
CA ASN A 98 -9.45 2.66 12.78
C ASN A 98 -8.58 2.82 14.04
N LYS A 99 -9.19 2.78 15.23
CA LYS A 99 -8.52 3.01 16.52
C LYS A 99 -7.32 2.08 16.79
N ASP A 100 -7.24 0.94 16.10
CA ASP A 100 -6.22 -0.08 16.34
C ASP A 100 -4.98 0.09 15.45
N TYR A 101 -5.10 0.84 14.35
CA TYR A 101 -3.98 1.10 13.44
C TYR A 101 -4.01 2.52 12.87
N ASP A 102 -2.95 3.27 13.12
CA ASP A 102 -2.65 4.57 12.51
C ASP A 102 -1.29 4.51 11.81
N PRO A 103 -1.25 4.62 10.47
CA PRO A 103 0.00 4.52 9.71
C PRO A 103 1.01 5.60 10.09
N LEU A 104 0.57 6.78 10.49
CA LEU A 104 1.48 7.84 10.93
C LEU A 104 2.13 7.52 12.27
N THR A 105 1.36 7.02 13.22
CA THR A 105 1.89 6.56 14.52
C THR A 105 2.84 5.39 14.30
N PHE A 106 2.51 4.44 13.42
CA PHE A 106 3.41 3.35 13.08
C PHE A 106 4.74 3.85 12.50
N ALA A 107 4.70 4.80 11.55
CA ALA A 107 5.92 5.36 10.93
C ALA A 107 6.81 6.10 11.94
N LYS A 108 6.21 6.84 12.88
CA LYS A 108 6.95 7.50 13.97
C LYS A 108 7.59 6.46 14.90
N ASN A 109 6.85 5.45 15.33
CA ASN A 109 7.36 4.37 16.17
C ASN A 109 8.48 3.59 15.46
N TRP A 110 8.33 3.33 14.16
CA TRP A 110 9.38 2.71 13.36
C TRP A 110 10.65 3.55 13.32
N SER A 111 10.54 4.87 13.14
CA SER A 111 11.68 5.79 13.16
C SER A 111 12.37 5.83 14.54
N LEU A 112 11.60 5.83 15.63
CA LEU A 112 12.14 5.75 16.99
C LEU A 112 12.83 4.40 17.25
N PHE A 113 12.25 3.32 16.78
CA PHE A 113 12.82 1.99 16.90
C PHE A 113 14.19 1.89 16.23
N LEU A 114 14.35 2.42 15.01
CA LEU A 114 15.61 2.37 14.27
C LEU A 114 16.77 3.10 14.95
N THR A 115 16.49 4.00 15.87
CA THR A 115 17.50 4.75 16.64
C THR A 115 17.55 4.37 18.13
N ALA A 116 16.85 3.28 18.51
CA ALA A 116 16.75 2.79 19.87
C ALA A 116 16.04 3.73 20.88
N ASP A 117 15.21 4.66 20.36
CA ASP A 117 14.45 5.62 21.17
C ASP A 117 13.03 5.15 21.51
N LEU A 118 12.54 4.10 20.87
CA LEU A 118 11.22 3.57 21.18
C LEU A 118 11.25 2.87 22.54
N PRO A 119 10.46 3.29 23.52
CA PRO A 119 10.48 2.71 24.84
C PRO A 119 9.97 1.25 24.85
N GLY A 120 10.52 0.44 25.75
CA GLY A 120 10.13 -0.93 25.97
C GLY A 120 11.26 -1.94 25.77
N GLU A 121 10.97 -3.20 26.09
CA GLU A 121 11.94 -4.29 25.90
C GLU A 121 12.35 -4.45 24.45
N ARG A 122 13.62 -4.81 24.21
CA ARG A 122 14.19 -4.96 22.86
C ARG A 122 13.95 -3.72 22.00
N TYR A 123 14.23 -2.55 22.58
CA TYR A 123 14.07 -1.25 21.91
C TYR A 123 12.64 -0.99 21.42
N GLY A 124 11.64 -1.53 22.10
CA GLY A 124 10.24 -1.33 21.75
C GLY A 124 9.72 -2.23 20.62
N LEU A 125 10.41 -3.33 20.29
CA LEU A 125 9.99 -4.27 19.24
C LEU A 125 8.53 -4.68 19.39
N TYR A 126 8.09 -4.97 20.60
CA TYR A 126 6.72 -5.43 20.87
C TYR A 126 5.63 -4.37 20.66
N THR A 127 6.01 -3.10 20.53
CA THR A 127 5.10 -2.03 20.10
C THR A 127 4.84 -2.10 18.58
N LEU A 128 5.80 -2.61 17.80
CA LEU A 128 5.73 -2.69 16.34
C LEU A 128 5.12 -4.00 15.83
N THR A 129 5.44 -5.12 16.50
CA THR A 129 5.08 -6.47 16.01
C THR A 129 3.60 -6.71 15.76
N PRO A 130 2.63 -6.12 16.51
CA PRO A 130 1.20 -6.27 16.20
C PRO A 130 0.81 -5.73 14.81
N ASN A 131 1.63 -4.82 14.24
CA ASN A 131 1.40 -4.19 12.95
C ASN A 131 2.34 -4.73 11.86
N LEU A 132 3.06 -5.81 12.12
CA LEU A 132 3.97 -6.45 11.17
C LEU A 132 3.45 -7.84 10.78
N VAL A 133 3.44 -8.12 9.49
CA VAL A 133 3.09 -9.47 9.01
C VAL A 133 4.27 -10.41 9.25
N GLU A 134 4.02 -11.44 10.04
CA GLU A 134 5.04 -12.44 10.40
C GLU A 134 5.63 -13.11 9.16
N GLY A 135 6.95 -13.33 9.20
CA GLY A 135 7.69 -14.00 8.12
C GLY A 135 8.10 -13.10 6.95
N THR A 136 7.62 -11.84 6.87
CA THR A 136 8.08 -10.88 5.86
C THR A 136 9.51 -10.41 6.11
N ALA A 137 10.14 -9.83 5.09
CA ALA A 137 11.47 -9.23 5.22
C ALA A 137 11.49 -8.12 6.29
N LEU A 138 10.44 -7.29 6.34
CA LEU A 138 10.32 -6.21 7.33
C LEU A 138 10.23 -6.77 8.77
N TYR A 139 9.40 -7.79 8.98
CA TYR A 139 9.30 -8.48 10.28
C TYR A 139 10.65 -9.06 10.72
N LYS A 140 11.32 -9.82 9.84
CA LYS A 140 12.64 -10.41 10.12
C LYS A 140 13.68 -9.34 10.43
N ARG A 141 13.67 -8.22 9.70
CA ARG A 141 14.58 -7.10 9.93
C ARG A 141 14.36 -6.45 11.28
N ALA A 142 13.11 -6.26 11.71
CA ALA A 142 12.80 -5.74 13.05
C ALA A 142 13.37 -6.64 14.15
N TYR A 143 13.20 -7.94 14.05
CA TYR A 143 13.78 -8.88 15.01
C TYR A 143 15.32 -8.89 14.99
N SER A 144 15.92 -8.91 13.82
CA SER A 144 17.39 -8.87 13.65
C SER A 144 17.97 -7.63 14.32
N TRP A 145 17.36 -6.47 14.11
CA TRP A 145 17.79 -5.22 14.70
C TRP A 145 17.63 -5.25 16.24
N ALA A 146 16.49 -5.67 16.76
CA ALA A 146 16.19 -5.74 18.19
C ALA A 146 17.06 -6.75 18.96
N THR A 147 17.72 -7.67 18.27
CA THR A 147 18.66 -8.66 18.85
C THR A 147 20.13 -8.29 18.60
N ASN A 148 20.41 -7.08 18.15
CA ASN A 148 21.76 -6.57 17.82
C ASN A 148 22.51 -7.36 16.73
N VAL A 149 21.78 -8.03 15.84
CA VAL A 149 22.36 -8.71 14.69
C VAL A 149 22.60 -7.74 13.55
N ASP A 150 21.71 -6.74 13.41
CA ASP A 150 21.78 -5.72 12.37
C ASP A 150 21.58 -4.32 13.00
N ILE A 151 22.68 -3.67 13.35
CA ILE A 151 22.66 -2.36 14.00
C ILE A 151 22.67 -1.25 12.95
N THR A 152 21.63 -0.43 12.93
CA THR A 152 21.49 0.64 11.94
C THR A 152 21.95 2.01 12.43
N PHE A 153 21.89 2.28 13.74
CA PHE A 153 22.28 3.55 14.32
C PHE A 153 22.82 3.39 15.74
N THR A 154 24.05 3.80 16.01
CA THR A 154 24.74 3.59 17.28
C THR A 154 25.23 4.88 17.95
N SER A 155 25.07 6.04 17.33
CA SER A 155 25.54 7.31 17.88
C SER A 155 24.71 7.72 19.07
N MET A 156 25.38 8.15 20.16
CA MET A 156 24.70 8.74 21.31
C MET A 156 24.03 10.05 20.91
N HIS A 157 22.77 10.20 21.28
CA HIS A 157 21.98 11.38 20.94
C HIS A 157 20.85 11.61 21.95
N THR A 158 20.23 12.75 21.87
CA THR A 158 19.00 13.11 22.56
C THR A 158 17.95 13.53 21.54
N LEU A 159 16.69 13.22 21.82
CA LEU A 159 15.58 13.70 20.99
C LEU A 159 15.31 15.17 21.28
N ASP A 160 15.10 15.94 20.24
CA ASP A 160 14.70 17.34 20.38
C ASP A 160 13.23 17.42 20.83
N LYS A 161 12.84 18.58 21.40
CA LYS A 161 11.47 18.81 21.88
C LYS A 161 10.44 18.55 20.79
N ASP A 162 10.72 19.03 19.58
CA ASP A 162 9.91 18.78 18.39
C ASP A 162 10.54 17.63 17.58
N THR A 163 10.44 16.42 18.13
CA THR A 163 11.10 15.23 17.58
C THR A 163 10.73 14.97 16.11
N PHE A 164 9.49 15.20 15.73
CA PHE A 164 9.04 14.99 14.35
C PHE A 164 8.50 16.27 13.71
N THR A 165 9.10 16.65 12.58
CA THR A 165 8.70 17.82 11.77
C THR A 165 8.48 17.42 10.31
N ASN A 166 7.94 18.33 9.51
CA ASN A 166 7.67 18.14 8.08
C ASN A 166 6.92 16.83 7.75
N VAL A 167 6.00 16.46 8.63
CA VAL A 167 5.21 15.23 8.48
C VAL A 167 4.24 15.39 7.32
N LYS A 168 4.34 14.51 6.32
CA LYS A 168 3.47 14.47 5.14
C LYS A 168 3.01 13.05 4.86
N MET A 169 1.77 12.92 4.45
CA MET A 169 1.18 11.66 4.03
C MET A 169 0.64 11.83 2.61
N ASN A 170 1.17 11.07 1.66
CA ASN A 170 0.88 11.17 0.23
C ASN A 170 0.65 9.78 -0.37
N GLY A 171 0.32 9.73 -1.65
CA GLY A 171 0.29 8.47 -2.42
C GLY A 171 -0.73 7.45 -1.91
N PHE A 172 -1.76 7.90 -1.18
CA PHE A 172 -2.77 7.00 -0.65
C PHE A 172 -3.49 6.26 -1.79
N THR A 173 -3.40 4.92 -1.77
CA THR A 173 -4.06 4.04 -2.72
C THR A 173 -4.79 2.94 -1.98
N VAL A 174 -6.08 2.79 -2.23
CA VAL A 174 -6.88 1.71 -1.68
C VAL A 174 -7.00 0.61 -2.74
N TYR A 175 -6.69 -0.61 -2.38
CA TYR A 175 -6.70 -1.77 -3.26
C TYR A 175 -7.97 -2.61 -3.08
N ASN A 176 -8.43 -2.77 -1.85
CA ASN A 176 -9.72 -3.36 -1.51
C ASN A 176 -10.18 -2.86 -0.13
N GLU A 177 -11.24 -3.42 0.41
CA GLU A 177 -11.78 -3.05 1.72
C GLU A 177 -10.85 -3.35 2.91
N ASN A 178 -9.76 -4.10 2.70
CA ASN A 178 -8.84 -4.54 3.75
C ASN A 178 -7.38 -4.16 3.46
N ALA A 179 -7.09 -3.52 2.32
CA ALA A 179 -5.73 -3.24 1.90
C ALA A 179 -5.58 -1.84 1.28
N PHE A 180 -4.57 -1.12 1.73
CA PHE A 180 -4.16 0.16 1.18
C PHE A 180 -2.65 0.34 1.27
N SER A 181 -2.12 1.30 0.53
CA SER A 181 -0.77 1.83 0.72
C SER A 181 -0.80 3.34 0.91
N VAL A 182 0.20 3.85 1.60
CA VAL A 182 0.41 5.29 1.80
C VAL A 182 1.90 5.59 1.95
N ASP A 183 2.35 6.68 1.34
CA ASP A 183 3.71 7.18 1.50
C ASP A 183 3.74 8.18 2.67
N ILE A 184 4.60 7.92 3.66
CA ILE A 184 4.79 8.80 4.79
C ILE A 184 6.20 9.35 4.77
N TYR A 185 6.30 10.67 4.70
CA TYR A 185 7.53 11.42 4.88
C TYR A 185 7.50 12.10 6.25
N LEU A 186 8.59 11.98 6.99
CA LEU A 186 8.78 12.69 8.25
C LEU A 186 10.27 13.01 8.45
N GLU A 187 10.56 14.11 9.12
CA GLU A 187 11.88 14.47 9.59
C GLU A 187 11.96 14.23 11.09
N LYS A 188 12.99 13.48 11.50
CA LYS A 188 13.27 13.24 12.92
C LYS A 188 14.42 14.12 13.38
N ASN A 189 14.17 14.96 14.37
CA ASN A 189 15.14 15.89 14.93
C ASN A 189 15.79 15.27 16.17
N MET A 190 17.13 15.23 16.14
CA MET A 190 17.93 14.72 17.23
C MET A 190 19.27 15.47 17.31
N THR A 191 19.81 15.64 18.51
CA THR A 191 21.10 16.25 18.76
C THR A 191 22.12 15.18 19.14
N LEU A 192 23.21 15.07 18.38
CA LEU A 192 24.29 14.15 18.70
C LEU A 192 25.01 14.62 19.97
N VAL A 193 25.26 13.70 20.89
CA VAL A 193 26.07 13.95 22.07
C VAL A 193 27.51 13.63 21.72
N ASN A 194 28.33 14.69 21.61
CA ASN A 194 29.79 14.53 21.47
C ASN A 194 30.35 14.01 22.78
N GLY A 195 30.95 12.83 22.73
CA GLY A 195 31.70 12.24 23.84
C GLY A 195 33.04 12.96 24.09
#